data_864ed5e14f72e22aad7cfd85390dda2a
#
_entry.id   864ed5e14f72e22aad7cfd85390dda2a
#
_cell.length_a   1.000
_cell.length_b   1.000
_cell.length_c   1.000
_cell.angle_alpha   90.00
_cell.angle_beta   90.00
_cell.angle_gamma   90.00
#
_symmetry.space_group_name_H-M   'P 1'
#
loop_
_entity.id
_entity.type
_entity.pdbx_description
1 polymer ?
#
loop_
_entity_poly.entity_id
_entity_poly.type
_entity_poly.pdbx_seq_one_letter_code
_entity_poly.pdbx_strand_id
1 'polypeptide(L)'
;MPRSSRFKTLLLSLPLAALLTACATTSDPWTGEERTTRTGQGAAVGAGIGAVIGAISGGDRVKRAAIGAGIGALGGAAVGSYQDRQEEALRRQLRGTGVSVTRRGDDIILNMPGNVTFDIDSDALRPGFFDVLNSVALVVNEFDQTVLVVEGHTDITGPRAHNMNLSLRRAETVSRYLIAQGVAPVRIDSHGFGPDYPIASNDTAEGRAANRRVELTLMPITR
;
A
#
# COMPACT_ATOMS: atom_id res chain seq x y z
N MET A 1 41.87 -66.35 24.83
CA MET A 1 42.13 -64.98 25.32
C MET A 1 42.12 -64.04 24.13
N PRO A 2 41.09 -63.23 23.93
CA PRO A 2 41.22 -62.13 23.01
C PRO A 2 40.94 -60.80 23.72
N ARG A 3 41.76 -59.84 23.37
CA ARG A 3 41.77 -58.46 23.87
C ARG A 3 40.64 -57.64 23.21
N SER A 4 39.83 -57.02 24.06
CA SER A 4 38.81 -56.03 23.66
C SER A 4 39.46 -54.68 23.28
N SER A 5 39.24 -54.24 22.05
CA SER A 5 39.57 -52.91 21.58
C SER A 5 38.33 -52.01 21.82
N ARG A 6 38.48 -51.02 22.72
CA ARG A 6 37.50 -49.98 22.98
C ARG A 6 37.68 -48.84 21.96
N PHE A 7 36.80 -48.75 21.01
CA PHE A 7 36.65 -47.57 20.16
C PHE A 7 36.04 -46.41 20.99
N LYS A 8 36.85 -45.39 21.25
CA LYS A 8 36.39 -44.14 21.81
C LYS A 8 35.75 -43.31 20.68
N THR A 9 34.44 -43.17 20.72
CA THR A 9 33.69 -42.24 19.85
C THR A 9 33.97 -40.80 20.31
N LEU A 10 34.70 -40.06 19.50
CA LEU A 10 34.98 -38.65 19.68
C LEU A 10 33.77 -37.87 19.18
N LEU A 11 32.95 -37.36 20.09
CA LEU A 11 31.85 -36.43 19.80
C LEU A 11 32.45 -35.09 19.43
N LEU A 12 32.46 -34.80 18.13
CA LEU A 12 32.85 -33.50 17.59
C LEU A 12 31.64 -32.52 17.78
N SER A 13 31.71 -31.73 18.84
CA SER A 13 30.77 -30.64 19.07
C SER A 13 31.04 -29.50 18.08
N LEU A 14 30.14 -29.35 17.09
CA LEU A 14 30.14 -28.19 16.22
C LEU A 14 29.62 -26.99 17.01
N PRO A 15 30.30 -25.84 17.05
CA PRO A 15 29.74 -24.62 17.60
C PRO A 15 28.68 -24.12 16.64
N LEU A 16 27.47 -23.99 17.14
CA LEU A 16 26.33 -23.33 16.48
C LEU A 16 26.73 -21.87 16.19
N ALA A 17 27.00 -21.58 14.92
CA ALA A 17 27.32 -20.24 14.48
C ALA A 17 26.11 -19.33 14.78
N ALA A 18 26.31 -18.38 15.67
CA ALA A 18 25.36 -17.31 15.93
C ALA A 18 25.12 -16.54 14.63
N LEU A 19 23.93 -16.67 14.07
CA LEU A 19 23.44 -15.83 12.99
C LEU A 19 23.31 -14.40 13.54
N LEU A 20 24.30 -13.57 13.23
CA LEU A 20 24.22 -12.13 13.40
C LEU A 20 23.12 -11.60 12.49
N THR A 21 21.93 -11.40 13.05
CA THR A 21 20.89 -10.58 12.43
C THR A 21 21.36 -9.13 12.45
N ALA A 22 21.99 -8.72 11.38
CA ALA A 22 22.26 -7.31 11.14
C ALA A 22 20.93 -6.61 10.91
N CYS A 23 20.38 -5.97 11.95
CA CYS A 23 19.31 -5.01 11.79
C CYS A 23 19.90 -3.80 11.07
N ALA A 24 19.64 -3.69 9.77
CA ALA A 24 19.94 -2.47 9.05
C ALA A 24 18.93 -1.40 9.51
N THR A 25 19.40 -0.43 10.27
CA THR A 25 18.63 0.77 10.62
C THR A 25 18.97 1.86 9.60
N THR A 26 17.95 2.46 9.00
CA THR A 26 18.09 3.68 8.21
C THR A 26 17.46 4.83 8.99
N SER A 27 18.22 5.91 9.15
CA SER A 27 17.69 7.15 9.73
C SER A 27 16.85 7.88 8.68
N ASP A 28 15.66 8.33 9.07
CA ASP A 28 14.86 9.24 8.25
C ASP A 28 15.62 10.57 8.13
N PRO A 29 16.01 11.01 6.92
CA PRO A 29 16.81 12.21 6.74
C PRO A 29 16.10 13.51 7.16
N TRP A 30 14.81 13.44 7.52
CA TRP A 30 13.97 14.61 7.83
C TRP A 30 13.50 14.66 9.29
N THR A 31 13.32 13.52 9.94
CA THR A 31 12.88 13.45 11.34
C THR A 31 13.98 13.00 12.29
N GLY A 32 15.08 12.46 11.77
CA GLY A 32 16.16 11.88 12.57
C GLY A 32 15.75 10.58 13.31
N GLU A 33 14.57 10.05 13.03
CA GLU A 33 14.04 8.87 13.70
C GLU A 33 14.64 7.60 13.08
N GLU A 34 15.24 6.75 13.90
CA GLU A 34 15.77 5.47 13.45
C GLU A 34 14.65 4.50 13.13
N ARG A 35 14.51 4.14 11.87
CA ARG A 35 13.58 3.08 11.45
C ARG A 35 14.36 1.82 11.15
N THR A 36 13.94 0.72 11.77
CA THR A 36 14.42 -0.61 11.44
C THR A 36 13.95 -0.97 10.03
N THR A 37 14.88 -1.17 9.10
CA THR A 37 14.53 -1.68 7.76
C THR A 37 13.97 -3.08 7.89
N ARG A 38 12.71 -3.24 7.48
CA ARG A 38 11.90 -4.45 7.70
C ARG A 38 12.16 -5.57 6.68
N THR A 39 13.32 -5.62 6.06
CA THR A 39 13.67 -6.72 5.14
C THR A 39 13.64 -8.11 5.81
N GLY A 40 13.62 -8.16 7.15
CA GLY A 40 13.59 -9.40 7.93
C GLY A 40 12.24 -9.77 8.56
N GLN A 41 11.25 -8.87 8.61
CA GLN A 41 9.95 -9.13 9.26
C GLN A 41 8.79 -9.38 8.29
N GLY A 42 9.00 -9.21 6.98
CA GLY A 42 7.95 -9.34 5.97
C GLY A 42 7.33 -10.73 5.81
N ALA A 43 8.02 -11.79 6.24
CA ALA A 43 7.54 -13.14 6.03
C ALA A 43 6.46 -13.60 7.04
N ALA A 44 6.39 -13.00 8.24
CA ALA A 44 5.51 -13.50 9.32
C ALA A 44 4.22 -12.69 9.52
N VAL A 45 4.16 -11.42 9.10
CA VAL A 45 3.03 -10.52 9.35
C VAL A 45 2.09 -10.39 8.14
N GLY A 46 2.56 -10.69 6.92
CA GLY A 46 1.76 -10.61 5.69
C GLY A 46 0.56 -11.56 5.62
N ALA A 47 0.58 -12.64 6.40
CA ALA A 47 -0.50 -13.64 6.38
C ALA A 47 -1.80 -13.19 7.09
N GLY A 48 -1.71 -12.24 8.05
CA GLY A 48 -2.87 -11.84 8.85
C GLY A 48 -3.68 -10.67 8.27
N ILE A 49 -3.03 -9.73 7.59
CA ILE A 49 -3.67 -8.48 7.14
C ILE A 49 -4.15 -8.58 5.69
N GLY A 50 -3.46 -9.36 4.85
CA GLY A 50 -3.95 -9.68 3.51
C GLY A 50 -5.29 -10.42 3.49
N ALA A 51 -5.66 -11.07 4.61
CA ALA A 51 -6.95 -11.74 4.74
C ALA A 51 -8.12 -10.77 4.92
N VAL A 52 -7.93 -9.59 5.49
CA VAL A 52 -9.01 -8.61 5.72
C VAL A 52 -9.29 -7.82 4.44
N ILE A 53 -8.26 -7.38 3.73
CA ILE A 53 -8.43 -6.70 2.42
C ILE A 53 -8.87 -7.71 1.35
N GLY A 54 -8.36 -8.95 1.39
CA GLY A 54 -8.79 -10.02 0.50
C GLY A 54 -10.23 -10.51 0.72
N ALA A 55 -10.83 -10.29 1.89
CA ALA A 55 -12.22 -10.63 2.17
C ALA A 55 -13.20 -9.56 1.67
N ILE A 56 -12.75 -8.31 1.55
CA ILE A 56 -13.57 -7.20 1.03
C ILE A 56 -13.60 -7.20 -0.51
N SER A 57 -12.54 -7.71 -1.15
CA SER A 57 -12.35 -7.70 -2.61
C SER A 57 -12.44 -9.11 -3.19
N GLY A 58 -13.60 -9.73 -3.16
CA GLY A 58 -13.81 -11.14 -3.56
C GLY A 58 -13.44 -11.51 -5.02
N GLY A 59 -13.02 -10.54 -5.87
CA GLY A 59 -12.58 -10.76 -7.25
C GLY A 59 -11.08 -10.63 -7.49
N ASP A 60 -10.32 -10.06 -6.56
CA ASP A 60 -9.01 -9.48 -6.85
C ASP A 60 -7.84 -10.46 -6.88
N ARG A 61 -7.97 -11.64 -6.27
CA ARG A 61 -6.88 -12.64 -6.30
C ARG A 61 -6.61 -13.16 -7.70
N VAL A 62 -7.68 -13.41 -8.47
CA VAL A 62 -7.57 -13.90 -9.86
C VAL A 62 -7.04 -12.78 -10.75
N LYS A 63 -7.53 -11.54 -10.55
CA LYS A 63 -7.06 -10.36 -11.30
C LYS A 63 -5.58 -10.08 -11.02
N ARG A 64 -5.14 -10.11 -9.75
CA ARG A 64 -3.73 -9.93 -9.36
C ARG A 64 -2.81 -11.04 -9.88
N ALA A 65 -3.27 -12.29 -9.84
CA ALA A 65 -2.51 -13.40 -10.41
C ALA A 65 -2.37 -13.28 -11.94
N ALA A 66 -3.43 -12.85 -12.63
CA ALA A 66 -3.40 -12.61 -14.07
C ALA A 66 -2.49 -11.44 -14.45
N ILE A 67 -2.50 -10.35 -13.67
CA ILE A 67 -1.61 -9.20 -13.84
C ILE A 67 -0.15 -9.61 -13.59
N GLY A 68 0.11 -10.36 -12.51
CA GLY A 68 1.45 -10.83 -12.17
C GLY A 68 2.07 -11.72 -13.25
N ALA A 69 1.26 -12.50 -13.96
CA ALA A 69 1.71 -13.32 -15.08
C ALA A 69 2.10 -12.48 -16.32
N GLY A 70 1.50 -11.29 -16.49
CA GLY A 70 1.73 -10.42 -17.64
C GLY A 70 2.80 -9.34 -17.44
N ILE A 71 3.01 -8.87 -16.23
CA ILE A 71 3.89 -7.72 -15.93
C ILE A 71 5.23 -8.17 -15.29
N GLY A 72 5.33 -9.39 -14.79
CA GLY A 72 6.46 -9.89 -14.02
C GLY A 72 6.31 -9.57 -12.54
N ALA A 73 6.30 -10.61 -11.70
CA ALA A 73 6.11 -10.45 -10.26
C ALA A 73 7.44 -10.38 -9.52
N LEU A 74 7.47 -9.62 -8.43
CA LEU A 74 8.63 -9.52 -7.55
C LEU A 74 8.82 -10.83 -6.77
N GLY A 75 10.05 -11.31 -6.67
CA GLY A 75 10.41 -12.39 -5.72
C GLY A 75 10.40 -11.85 -4.30
N GLY A 76 10.00 -12.67 -3.32
CA GLY A 76 9.73 -12.24 -1.94
C GLY A 76 10.81 -11.38 -1.28
N ALA A 77 12.12 -11.61 -1.56
CA ALA A 77 13.20 -10.79 -0.99
C ALA A 77 13.33 -9.40 -1.65
N ALA A 78 12.80 -9.21 -2.85
CA ALA A 78 12.87 -7.93 -3.57
C ALA A 78 11.71 -6.98 -3.26
N VAL A 79 10.61 -7.49 -2.69
CA VAL A 79 9.40 -6.70 -2.39
C VAL A 79 9.69 -5.55 -1.44
N GLY A 80 10.39 -5.82 -0.32
CA GLY A 80 10.69 -4.81 0.69
C GLY A 80 11.46 -3.62 0.12
N SER A 81 12.58 -3.89 -0.56
CA SER A 81 13.42 -2.84 -1.14
C SER A 81 12.74 -2.09 -2.30
N TYR A 82 11.88 -2.73 -3.04
CA TYR A 82 11.09 -2.10 -4.10
C TYR A 82 10.08 -1.12 -3.48
N GLN A 83 9.35 -1.56 -2.47
CA GLN A 83 8.37 -0.73 -1.77
C GLN A 83 9.03 0.42 -1.01
N ASP A 84 10.20 0.22 -0.40
CA ASP A 84 10.91 1.29 0.31
C ASP A 84 11.30 2.43 -0.65
N ARG A 85 11.80 2.09 -1.85
CA ARG A 85 12.12 3.09 -2.88
C ARG A 85 10.87 3.79 -3.41
N GLN A 86 9.78 3.04 -3.64
CA GLN A 86 8.51 3.60 -4.10
C GLN A 86 7.91 4.55 -3.05
N GLU A 87 7.90 4.16 -1.77
CA GLU A 87 7.44 4.99 -0.67
C GLU A 87 8.24 6.28 -0.56
N GLU A 88 9.57 6.18 -0.63
CA GLU A 88 10.44 7.37 -0.58
C GLU A 88 10.19 8.31 -1.77
N ALA A 89 10.04 7.78 -2.98
CA ALA A 89 9.70 8.56 -4.15
C ALA A 89 8.37 9.30 -3.99
N LEU A 90 7.32 8.59 -3.50
CA LEU A 90 6.01 9.18 -3.22
C LEU A 90 6.11 10.28 -2.14
N ARG A 91 6.80 10.02 -1.04
CA ARG A 91 6.99 11.03 0.03
C ARG A 91 7.71 12.27 -0.45
N ARG A 92 8.69 12.14 -1.35
CA ARG A 92 9.39 13.30 -1.94
C ARG A 92 8.45 14.11 -2.83
N GLN A 93 7.71 13.45 -3.72
CA GLN A 93 6.84 14.10 -4.71
C GLN A 93 5.60 14.73 -4.08
N LEU A 94 5.06 14.11 -3.02
CA LEU A 94 3.81 14.53 -2.40
C LEU A 94 3.97 15.45 -1.19
N ARG A 95 5.19 15.90 -0.91
CA ARG A 95 5.45 16.80 0.23
C ARG A 95 4.71 18.13 0.08
N GLY A 96 3.94 18.51 1.12
CA GLY A 96 3.19 19.77 1.14
C GLY A 96 1.91 19.79 0.31
N THR A 97 1.53 18.67 -0.33
CA THR A 97 0.32 18.57 -1.16
C THR A 97 -0.95 18.31 -0.36
N GLY A 98 -0.84 17.99 0.93
CA GLY A 98 -1.95 17.52 1.76
C GLY A 98 -2.26 16.03 1.64
N VAL A 99 -1.59 15.29 0.75
CA VAL A 99 -1.69 13.83 0.65
C VAL A 99 -0.77 13.19 1.68
N SER A 100 -1.30 12.26 2.48
CA SER A 100 -0.47 11.47 3.41
C SER A 100 -0.04 10.15 2.78
N VAL A 101 1.21 9.75 3.03
CA VAL A 101 1.79 8.49 2.59
C VAL A 101 2.02 7.61 3.80
N THR A 102 1.31 6.48 3.87
CA THR A 102 1.39 5.55 5.01
C THR A 102 1.75 4.15 4.51
N ARG A 103 2.72 3.49 5.18
CA ARG A 103 3.05 2.10 4.93
C ARG A 103 2.24 1.18 5.83
N ARG A 104 1.63 0.14 5.25
CA ARG A 104 0.94 -0.92 5.99
C ARG A 104 1.39 -2.28 5.46
N GLY A 105 2.32 -2.93 6.15
CA GLY A 105 2.95 -4.15 5.66
C GLY A 105 3.71 -3.88 4.35
N ASP A 106 3.35 -4.57 3.29
CA ASP A 106 3.92 -4.37 1.96
C ASP A 106 3.12 -3.36 1.11
N ASP A 107 1.99 -2.87 1.59
CA ASP A 107 1.17 -1.91 0.87
C ASP A 107 1.53 -0.46 1.24
N ILE A 108 1.47 0.44 0.27
CA ILE A 108 1.59 1.89 0.47
C ILE A 108 0.22 2.51 0.24
N ILE A 109 -0.27 3.26 1.22
CA ILE A 109 -1.57 3.92 1.17
C ILE A 109 -1.36 5.43 1.06
N LEU A 110 -1.92 6.01 0.01
CA LEU A 110 -2.03 7.46 -0.18
C LEU A 110 -3.44 7.88 0.24
N ASN A 111 -3.53 8.69 1.29
CA ASN A 111 -4.81 9.28 1.69
C ASN A 111 -4.91 10.69 1.11
N MET A 112 -5.91 10.92 0.26
CA MET A 112 -6.22 12.16 -0.43
C MET A 112 -7.47 12.77 0.18
N PRO A 113 -7.35 13.81 1.05
CA PRO A 113 -8.51 14.44 1.66
C PRO A 113 -9.46 15.04 0.61
N GLY A 114 -10.76 14.80 0.78
CA GLY A 114 -11.76 15.19 -0.21
C GLY A 114 -11.85 16.70 -0.44
N ASN A 115 -11.58 17.51 0.57
CA ASN A 115 -11.63 18.96 0.47
C ASN A 115 -10.54 19.59 -0.41
N VAL A 116 -9.42 18.88 -0.63
CA VAL A 116 -8.38 19.31 -1.57
C VAL A 116 -8.54 18.67 -2.94
N THR A 117 -9.23 17.52 -3.01
CA THR A 117 -9.39 16.73 -4.22
C THR A 117 -10.62 17.12 -5.03
N PHE A 118 -11.78 17.35 -4.39
CA PHE A 118 -13.08 17.61 -5.01
C PHE A 118 -13.80 18.79 -4.36
N ASP A 119 -14.73 19.37 -5.09
CA ASP A 119 -15.73 20.26 -4.51
C ASP A 119 -16.81 19.48 -3.76
N ILE A 120 -17.61 20.20 -2.95
CA ILE A 120 -18.70 19.60 -2.17
C ILE A 120 -19.70 18.94 -3.13
N ASP A 121 -20.09 17.71 -2.81
CA ASP A 121 -21.04 16.89 -3.59
C ASP A 121 -20.67 16.74 -5.07
N SER A 122 -19.38 16.83 -5.40
CA SER A 122 -18.85 16.74 -6.75
C SER A 122 -17.84 15.60 -6.85
N ASP A 123 -17.74 15.02 -8.04
CA ASP A 123 -16.71 14.08 -8.49
C ASP A 123 -15.73 14.70 -9.51
N ALA A 124 -15.87 16.01 -9.78
CA ALA A 124 -14.89 16.75 -10.58
C ALA A 124 -13.65 17.09 -9.76
N LEU A 125 -12.48 16.76 -10.30
CA LEU A 125 -11.19 17.10 -9.69
C LEU A 125 -10.99 18.60 -9.64
N ARG A 126 -10.52 19.10 -8.52
CA ARG A 126 -10.14 20.52 -8.38
C ARG A 126 -8.86 20.79 -9.19
N PRO A 127 -8.76 21.97 -9.83
CA PRO A 127 -7.62 22.30 -10.69
C PRO A 127 -6.25 22.12 -10.01
N GLY A 128 -6.11 22.52 -8.75
CA GLY A 128 -4.86 22.37 -7.98
C GLY A 128 -4.49 20.92 -7.64
N PHE A 129 -5.37 19.95 -7.88
CA PHE A 129 -5.08 18.55 -7.58
C PHE A 129 -4.51 17.77 -8.77
N PHE A 130 -4.58 18.32 -9.98
CA PHE A 130 -3.99 17.68 -11.16
C PHE A 130 -2.47 17.49 -11.03
N ASP A 131 -1.74 18.46 -10.50
CA ASP A 131 -0.29 18.36 -10.31
C ASP A 131 0.08 17.27 -9.29
N VAL A 132 -0.78 17.10 -8.28
CA VAL A 132 -0.64 16.02 -7.29
C VAL A 132 -0.79 14.66 -7.97
N LEU A 133 -1.83 14.47 -8.77
CA LEU A 133 -2.06 13.22 -9.50
C LEU A 133 -1.00 12.99 -10.58
N ASN A 134 -0.46 14.02 -11.21
CA ASN A 134 0.70 13.91 -12.11
C ASN A 134 1.91 13.35 -11.38
N SER A 135 2.18 13.85 -10.17
CA SER A 135 3.27 13.36 -9.32
C SER A 135 3.07 11.91 -8.91
N VAL A 136 1.83 11.52 -8.58
CA VAL A 136 1.49 10.11 -8.30
C VAL A 136 1.71 9.25 -9.54
N ALA A 137 1.20 9.68 -10.70
CA ALA A 137 1.32 8.93 -11.95
C ALA A 137 2.79 8.72 -12.36
N LEU A 138 3.65 9.75 -12.17
CA LEU A 138 5.08 9.65 -12.43
C LEU A 138 5.71 8.50 -11.64
N VAL A 139 5.47 8.45 -10.33
CA VAL A 139 6.03 7.39 -9.47
C VAL A 139 5.42 6.03 -9.80
N VAL A 140 4.10 5.96 -10.02
CA VAL A 140 3.42 4.70 -10.34
C VAL A 140 3.86 4.11 -11.68
N ASN A 141 4.22 4.95 -12.66
CA ASN A 141 4.75 4.51 -13.95
C ASN A 141 6.22 4.04 -13.83
N GLU A 142 7.02 4.69 -12.97
CA GLU A 142 8.38 4.24 -12.65
C GLU A 142 8.37 2.89 -11.91
N PHE A 143 7.40 2.71 -11.01
CA PHE A 143 7.22 1.49 -10.21
C PHE A 143 6.03 0.68 -10.77
N ASP A 144 6.26 -0.03 -11.86
CA ASP A 144 5.21 -0.70 -12.63
C ASP A 144 4.72 -2.03 -12.04
N GLN A 145 5.42 -2.58 -11.04
CA GLN A 145 5.10 -3.87 -10.42
C GLN A 145 4.20 -3.73 -9.19
N THR A 146 3.24 -2.81 -9.26
CA THR A 146 2.20 -2.60 -8.26
C THR A 146 0.82 -2.54 -8.90
N VAL A 147 -0.18 -3.07 -8.21
CA VAL A 147 -1.61 -2.83 -8.49
C VAL A 147 -2.06 -1.64 -7.65
N LEU A 148 -2.93 -0.83 -8.22
CA LEU A 148 -3.54 0.32 -7.57
C LEU A 148 -4.99 0.02 -7.27
N VAL A 149 -5.38 0.10 -6.01
CA VAL A 149 -6.79 0.06 -5.59
C VAL A 149 -7.18 1.47 -5.19
N VAL A 150 -8.15 2.04 -5.89
CA VAL A 150 -8.66 3.39 -5.65
C VAL A 150 -10.00 3.30 -4.94
N GLU A 151 -10.07 3.80 -3.73
CA GLU A 151 -11.20 3.64 -2.83
C GLU A 151 -11.80 5.01 -2.46
N GLY A 152 -13.05 5.24 -2.82
CA GLY A 152 -13.77 6.45 -2.48
C GLY A 152 -14.57 6.28 -1.20
N HIS A 153 -14.54 7.32 -0.35
CA HIS A 153 -15.27 7.36 0.92
C HIS A 153 -16.01 8.68 1.09
N THR A 154 -17.12 8.63 1.84
CA THR A 154 -17.89 9.81 2.24
C THR A 154 -18.02 9.84 3.76
N ASP A 155 -18.54 10.94 4.29
CA ASP A 155 -19.13 10.96 5.63
C ASP A 155 -20.57 10.38 5.60
N ILE A 156 -21.23 10.33 6.78
CA ILE A 156 -22.58 9.80 6.90
C ILE A 156 -23.69 10.79 6.49
N THR A 157 -23.35 11.99 6.04
CA THR A 157 -24.33 13.04 5.74
C THR A 157 -25.07 12.71 4.44
N GLY A 158 -26.40 12.71 4.51
CA GLY A 158 -27.26 12.46 3.36
C GLY A 158 -27.58 10.97 3.11
N PRO A 159 -28.29 10.66 2.01
CA PRO A 159 -28.73 9.31 1.70
C PRO A 159 -27.55 8.38 1.40
N ARG A 160 -27.53 7.19 2.05
CA ARG A 160 -26.46 6.20 1.84
C ARG A 160 -26.30 5.81 0.36
N ALA A 161 -27.38 5.63 -0.37
CA ALA A 161 -27.32 5.26 -1.81
C ALA A 161 -26.62 6.35 -2.65
N HIS A 162 -26.87 7.63 -2.35
CA HIS A 162 -26.19 8.75 -2.98
C HIS A 162 -24.69 8.71 -2.66
N ASN A 163 -24.33 8.54 -1.38
CA ASN A 163 -22.94 8.47 -0.93
C ASN A 163 -22.17 7.30 -1.55
N MET A 164 -22.80 6.13 -1.70
CA MET A 164 -22.19 4.98 -2.39
C MET A 164 -21.85 5.34 -3.86
N ASN A 165 -22.81 5.93 -4.58
CA ASN A 165 -22.58 6.34 -5.97
C ASN A 165 -21.54 7.46 -6.09
N LEU A 166 -21.58 8.47 -5.20
CA LEU A 166 -20.61 9.58 -5.21
C LEU A 166 -19.18 9.09 -4.96
N SER A 167 -19.01 8.21 -3.97
CA SER A 167 -17.71 7.64 -3.64
C SER A 167 -17.12 6.82 -4.80
N LEU A 168 -17.94 6.02 -5.48
CA LEU A 168 -17.53 5.28 -6.66
C LEU A 168 -17.11 6.21 -7.80
N ARG A 169 -17.93 7.22 -8.15
CA ARG A 169 -17.57 8.18 -9.21
C ARG A 169 -16.29 8.92 -8.91
N ARG A 170 -16.01 9.28 -7.64
CA ARG A 170 -14.75 9.91 -7.23
C ARG A 170 -13.55 8.99 -7.44
N ALA A 171 -13.66 7.72 -7.03
CA ALA A 171 -12.62 6.73 -7.28
C ALA A 171 -12.37 6.54 -8.79
N GLU A 172 -13.42 6.40 -9.58
CA GLU A 172 -13.30 6.27 -11.03
C GLU A 172 -12.70 7.51 -11.70
N THR A 173 -13.01 8.72 -11.20
CA THR A 173 -12.43 9.95 -11.75
C THR A 173 -10.92 10.02 -11.52
N VAL A 174 -10.45 9.67 -10.32
CA VAL A 174 -8.99 9.54 -10.05
C VAL A 174 -8.39 8.48 -10.96
N SER A 175 -9.02 7.33 -11.08
CA SER A 175 -8.53 6.21 -11.90
C SER A 175 -8.44 6.58 -13.38
N ARG A 176 -9.48 7.20 -13.94
CA ARG A 176 -9.46 7.69 -15.33
C ARG A 176 -8.34 8.69 -15.57
N TYR A 177 -8.08 9.57 -14.60
CA TYR A 177 -6.99 10.52 -14.70
C TYR A 177 -5.63 9.82 -14.73
N LEU A 178 -5.37 8.89 -13.80
CA LEU A 178 -4.13 8.13 -13.76
C LEU A 178 -3.91 7.31 -15.06
N ILE A 179 -4.97 6.72 -15.61
CA ILE A 179 -4.94 6.03 -16.92
C ILE A 179 -4.56 7.01 -18.03
N ALA A 180 -5.13 8.21 -18.04
CA ALA A 180 -4.79 9.25 -19.01
C ALA A 180 -3.32 9.72 -18.87
N GLN A 181 -2.72 9.58 -17.68
CA GLN A 181 -1.29 9.83 -17.43
C GLN A 181 -0.39 8.61 -17.69
N GLY A 182 -0.91 7.57 -18.37
CA GLY A 182 -0.12 6.43 -18.82
C GLY A 182 -0.10 5.22 -17.88
N VAL A 183 -0.83 5.26 -16.75
CA VAL A 183 -0.93 4.06 -15.91
C VAL A 183 -1.77 3.00 -16.62
N ALA A 184 -1.24 1.78 -16.73
CA ALA A 184 -1.91 0.69 -17.43
C ALA A 184 -3.27 0.36 -16.76
N PRO A 185 -4.40 0.37 -17.51
CA PRO A 185 -5.73 0.15 -16.93
C PRO A 185 -5.86 -1.17 -16.16
N VAL A 186 -5.16 -2.22 -16.60
CA VAL A 186 -5.15 -3.52 -15.96
C VAL A 186 -4.61 -3.48 -14.52
N ARG A 187 -3.81 -2.46 -14.19
CA ARG A 187 -3.23 -2.26 -12.84
C ARG A 187 -4.15 -1.50 -11.89
N ILE A 188 -5.27 -0.95 -12.36
CA ILE A 188 -6.14 -0.09 -11.55
C ILE A 188 -7.46 -0.80 -11.28
N ASP A 189 -7.88 -0.77 -10.02
CA ASP A 189 -9.21 -1.18 -9.58
C ASP A 189 -9.86 -0.05 -8.78
N SER A 190 -11.19 0.14 -8.92
CA SER A 190 -11.91 1.28 -8.34
C SER A 190 -13.12 0.82 -7.56
N HIS A 191 -13.25 1.30 -6.32
CA HIS A 191 -14.34 0.96 -5.42
C HIS A 191 -14.93 2.19 -4.74
N GLY A 192 -16.24 2.18 -4.54
CA GLY A 192 -16.95 3.16 -3.74
C GLY A 192 -17.49 2.51 -2.48
N PHE A 193 -17.06 2.97 -1.33
CA PHE A 193 -17.50 2.45 -0.03
C PHE A 193 -18.47 3.39 0.69
N GLY A 194 -18.74 4.58 0.13
CA GLY A 194 -19.62 5.53 0.80
C GLY A 194 -19.19 5.79 2.24
N PRO A 195 -20.15 5.76 3.20
CA PRO A 195 -19.87 6.02 4.62
C PRO A 195 -19.44 4.77 5.42
N ASP A 196 -19.28 3.60 4.79
CA ASP A 196 -19.20 2.32 5.52
C ASP A 196 -17.87 2.10 6.24
N TYR A 197 -16.80 2.81 5.84
CA TYR A 197 -15.46 2.68 6.44
C TYR A 197 -14.94 4.02 6.95
N PRO A 198 -15.48 4.56 8.06
CA PRO A 198 -15.01 5.80 8.63
C PRO A 198 -13.65 5.62 9.32
N ILE A 199 -12.76 6.62 9.18
CA ILE A 199 -11.47 6.69 9.87
C ILE A 199 -11.49 7.64 11.08
N ALA A 200 -12.55 8.42 11.22
CA ALA A 200 -12.77 9.35 12.31
C ALA A 200 -14.25 9.40 12.70
N SER A 201 -14.58 9.98 13.87
CA SER A 201 -15.97 10.13 14.30
C SER A 201 -16.76 11.03 13.32
N ASN A 202 -17.93 10.58 12.92
CA ASN A 202 -18.87 11.38 12.13
C ASN A 202 -19.61 12.45 12.93
N ASP A 203 -19.47 12.47 14.26
CA ASP A 203 -20.15 13.45 15.14
C ASP A 203 -19.53 14.84 15.00
N THR A 204 -18.23 14.92 14.70
CA THR A 204 -17.50 16.18 14.55
C THR A 204 -17.35 16.59 13.10
N ALA A 205 -17.24 17.89 12.84
CA ALA A 205 -17.03 18.43 11.48
C ALA A 205 -15.66 17.99 10.91
N GLU A 206 -14.64 17.96 11.78
CA GLU A 206 -13.29 17.54 11.44
C GLU A 206 -13.25 16.05 11.09
N GLY A 207 -13.94 15.21 11.87
CA GLY A 207 -14.02 13.78 11.60
C GLY A 207 -14.77 13.49 10.31
N ARG A 208 -15.87 14.18 10.04
CA ARG A 208 -16.57 14.08 8.74
C ARG A 208 -15.67 14.52 7.58
N ALA A 209 -14.89 15.58 7.77
CA ALA A 209 -13.93 16.03 6.75
C ALA A 209 -12.85 14.97 6.48
N ALA A 210 -12.35 14.29 7.51
CA ALA A 210 -11.41 13.18 7.38
C ALA A 210 -12.02 11.95 6.67
N ASN A 211 -13.32 11.67 6.93
CA ASN A 211 -14.03 10.55 6.30
C ASN A 211 -14.27 10.79 4.80
N ARG A 212 -14.47 12.04 4.36
CA ARG A 212 -14.56 12.39 2.94
C ARG A 212 -13.17 12.37 2.31
N ARG A 213 -12.79 11.24 1.72
CA ARG A 213 -11.46 11.02 1.16
C ARG A 213 -11.48 10.07 -0.04
N VAL A 214 -10.41 10.05 -0.77
CA VAL A 214 -10.03 8.94 -1.66
C VAL A 214 -8.74 8.34 -1.13
N GLU A 215 -8.71 7.04 -0.98
CA GLU A 215 -7.49 6.28 -0.70
C GLU A 215 -7.01 5.60 -1.99
N LEU A 216 -5.70 5.64 -2.20
CA LEU A 216 -5.03 4.91 -3.27
C LEU A 216 -4.04 3.94 -2.62
N THR A 217 -4.35 2.66 -2.66
CA THR A 217 -3.49 1.60 -2.12
C THR A 217 -2.65 1.00 -3.23
N LEU A 218 -1.31 1.09 -3.08
CA LEU A 218 -0.34 0.48 -3.97
C LEU A 218 0.10 -0.86 -3.39
N MET A 219 -0.25 -1.94 -4.07
CA MET A 219 -0.01 -3.32 -3.65
C MET A 219 1.02 -3.97 -4.57
N PRO A 220 2.13 -4.54 -4.05
CA PRO A 220 3.12 -5.19 -4.89
C PRO A 220 2.56 -6.43 -5.55
N ILE A 221 2.96 -6.67 -6.81
CA ILE A 221 2.66 -7.89 -7.54
C ILE A 221 3.71 -8.92 -7.11
N THR A 222 3.31 -9.93 -6.34
CA THR A 222 4.18 -11.00 -5.83
C THR A 222 3.90 -12.32 -6.53
N ARG A 223 4.95 -13.14 -6.67
CA ARG A 223 4.85 -14.52 -7.17
C ARG A 223 4.46 -15.48 -6.07
#